data_08e515ae6bea589349add00a9bfecb14
#
_entry.id   08e515ae6bea589349add00a9bfecb14
#
_cell.length_a   1.000
_cell.length_b   1.000
_cell.length_c   1.000
_cell.angle_alpha   90.00
_cell.angle_beta   90.00
_cell.angle_gamma   90.00
#
_symmetry.space_group_name_H-M   'P 1'
#
loop_
_entity.id
_entity.type
_entity.pdbx_description
1 polymer ?
#
loop_
_entity_poly.entity_id
_entity_poly.type
_entity_poly.pdbx_seq_one_letter_code
_entity_poly.pdbx_strand_id
1 'polypeptide(L)'
;YFPFENAPAVWGRSFAAMGIRYRDTKMQLDLCDRKGKYPNGFCHWPIAPHKAQDGTWNASQANFTSLATPDEVGSGNTALTTLMHEGGHAAHFANIEQGSPLFSQERAPFSVSLAETQSMFLDSLCGDAAWLGRYAKDRAGSPIPWDLLERSIREKHPFEVFMLRGMIAVPYFEKALYELDEADLTAENIERIADEI
;
A
#
# COMPACT_ATOMS: atom_id res chain seq x y z
N TYR A 1 -7.19 -3.99 18.94
CA TYR A 1 -6.39 -5.15 18.54
C TYR A 1 -5.27 -4.80 17.55
N PHE A 2 -5.07 -3.54 17.29
CA PHE A 2 -3.98 -3.04 16.47
C PHE A 2 -3.36 -1.81 17.14
N PRO A 3 -2.65 -1.98 18.27
CA PRO A 3 -1.95 -0.85 18.88
C PRO A 3 -0.95 -0.28 17.88
N PHE A 4 -0.98 1.04 17.69
CA PHE A 4 -0.14 1.73 16.71
C PHE A 4 1.34 1.39 16.91
N GLU A 5 1.79 1.37 18.15
CA GLU A 5 3.17 1.08 18.52
C GLU A 5 3.66 -0.31 18.07
N ASN A 6 2.72 -1.25 17.86
CA ASN A 6 3.01 -2.62 17.43
C ASN A 6 2.99 -2.80 15.90
N ALA A 7 2.46 -1.83 15.14
CA ALA A 7 2.28 -1.96 13.71
C ALA A 7 3.58 -2.32 12.95
N PRO A 8 4.74 -1.68 13.19
CA PRO A 8 5.98 -2.07 12.52
C PRO A 8 6.44 -3.50 12.84
N ALA A 9 6.22 -3.95 14.09
CA ALA A 9 6.60 -5.30 14.50
C ALA A 9 5.67 -6.37 13.92
N VAL A 10 4.38 -6.08 13.77
CA VAL A 10 3.39 -6.97 13.12
C VAL A 10 3.72 -7.11 11.64
N TRP A 11 3.93 -5.98 10.96
CA TRP A 11 4.37 -5.95 9.57
C TRP A 11 5.63 -6.78 9.36
N GLY A 12 6.71 -6.50 10.09
CA GLY A 12 7.99 -7.20 9.94
C GLY A 12 7.87 -8.71 10.18
N ARG A 13 7.14 -9.14 11.22
CA ARG A 13 6.92 -10.58 11.51
C ARG A 13 6.07 -11.25 10.44
N SER A 14 5.04 -10.59 9.94
CA SER A 14 4.17 -11.11 8.88
C SER A 14 4.98 -11.34 7.60
N PHE A 15 5.75 -10.35 7.16
CA PHE A 15 6.58 -10.46 5.97
C PHE A 15 7.69 -11.49 6.11
N ALA A 16 8.36 -11.54 7.25
CA ALA A 16 9.36 -12.58 7.52
C ALA A 16 8.78 -14.00 7.49
N ALA A 17 7.56 -14.19 8.00
CA ALA A 17 6.86 -15.48 7.95
C ALA A 17 6.49 -15.92 6.53
N MET A 18 6.30 -14.99 5.61
CA MET A 18 6.09 -15.24 4.18
C MET A 18 7.42 -15.42 3.39
N GLY A 19 8.56 -15.29 4.05
CA GLY A 19 9.88 -15.38 3.41
C GLY A 19 10.30 -14.11 2.67
N ILE A 20 9.57 -13.00 2.82
CA ILE A 20 9.90 -11.72 2.19
C ILE A 20 11.17 -11.15 2.83
N ARG A 21 12.10 -10.74 1.99
CA ARG A 21 13.38 -10.15 2.38
C ARG A 21 13.58 -8.81 1.67
N TYR A 22 14.21 -7.88 2.37
CA TYR A 22 14.45 -6.53 1.85
C TYR A 22 15.87 -6.32 1.30
N ARG A 23 16.72 -7.35 1.28
CA ARG A 23 18.06 -7.36 0.66
C ARG A 23 18.89 -6.13 1.02
N ASP A 24 18.99 -5.84 2.32
CA ASP A 24 19.75 -4.72 2.91
C ASP A 24 19.22 -3.32 2.53
N THR A 25 17.98 -3.23 2.02
CA THR A 25 17.31 -1.96 1.74
C THR A 25 17.28 -1.09 3.00
N LYS A 26 17.75 0.15 2.87
CA LYS A 26 17.60 1.15 3.91
C LYS A 26 16.18 1.71 3.85
N MET A 27 15.48 1.68 4.98
CA MET A 27 14.10 2.16 5.04
C MET A 27 13.98 3.33 6.00
N GLN A 28 13.29 4.37 5.55
CA GLN A 28 12.87 5.49 6.38
C GLN A 28 11.34 5.48 6.45
N LEU A 29 10.82 5.43 7.68
CA LEU A 29 9.40 5.39 7.94
C LEU A 29 8.94 6.69 8.59
N ASP A 30 7.94 7.32 7.98
CA ASP A 30 7.28 8.51 8.49
C ASP A 30 5.78 8.21 8.66
N LEU A 31 5.40 7.67 9.81
CA LEU A 31 4.12 7.01 10.02
C LEU A 31 3.02 7.92 10.55
N CYS A 32 3.38 9.03 11.21
CA CYS A 32 2.40 9.89 11.88
C CYS A 32 1.95 11.05 11.01
N ASP A 33 0.68 11.41 11.11
CA ASP A 33 0.14 12.63 10.52
C ASP A 33 0.68 13.88 11.21
N ARG A 34 0.76 14.96 10.48
CA ARG A 34 1.09 16.30 10.97
C ARG A 34 0.75 17.38 9.94
N LYS A 35 0.59 18.61 10.43
CA LYS A 35 0.34 19.77 9.55
C LYS A 35 1.40 19.90 8.47
N GLY A 36 0.96 20.02 7.23
CA GLY A 36 1.83 20.21 6.05
C GLY A 36 2.43 18.93 5.47
N LYS A 37 2.10 17.76 6.04
CA LYS A 37 2.42 16.48 5.43
C LYS A 37 1.49 16.22 4.24
N TYR A 38 2.00 15.54 3.22
CA TYR A 38 1.19 15.07 2.09
C TYR A 38 0.04 14.18 2.59
N PRO A 39 -1.21 14.42 2.15
CA PRO A 39 -2.39 13.79 2.76
C PRO A 39 -2.66 12.36 2.26
N ASN A 40 -1.62 11.60 1.97
CA ASN A 40 -1.72 10.19 1.61
C ASN A 40 -0.48 9.42 2.05
N GLY A 41 -0.60 8.10 2.20
CA GLY A 41 0.54 7.20 2.27
C GLY A 41 1.19 7.06 0.88
N PHE A 42 2.49 6.88 0.85
CA PHE A 42 3.22 6.53 -0.37
C PHE A 42 4.57 5.89 -0.05
N CYS A 43 5.05 5.07 -0.97
CA CYS A 43 6.42 4.56 -0.97
C CYS A 43 7.21 5.27 -2.07
N HIS A 44 8.38 5.77 -1.70
CA HIS A 44 9.33 6.39 -2.61
C HIS A 44 10.70 5.72 -2.45
N TRP A 45 11.37 5.39 -3.54
CA TRP A 45 12.71 4.78 -3.51
C TRP A 45 13.73 5.66 -4.25
N PRO A 46 14.35 6.58 -3.54
CA PRO A 46 15.33 7.48 -4.12
C PRO A 46 16.56 6.78 -4.67
N ILE A 47 16.82 5.55 -4.23
CA ILE A 47 17.89 4.70 -4.75
C ILE A 47 17.28 3.38 -5.19
N ALA A 48 17.28 3.14 -6.51
CA ALA A 48 16.88 1.84 -7.06
C ALA A 48 17.98 0.79 -6.80
N PRO A 49 17.62 -0.45 -6.45
CA PRO A 49 18.60 -1.50 -6.29
C PRO A 49 19.19 -1.88 -7.65
N HIS A 50 20.48 -2.15 -7.70
CA HIS A 50 21.12 -2.57 -8.94
C HIS A 50 22.36 -3.42 -8.68
N LYS A 51 22.71 -4.21 -9.66
CA LYS A 51 23.95 -4.97 -9.66
C LYS A 51 24.97 -4.25 -10.54
N ALA A 52 26.07 -3.80 -9.95
CA ALA A 52 27.14 -3.16 -10.68
C ALA A 52 27.84 -4.13 -11.65
N GLN A 53 28.62 -3.61 -12.59
CA GLN A 53 29.32 -4.42 -13.60
C GLN A 53 30.29 -5.45 -13.01
N ASP A 54 30.86 -5.14 -11.84
CA ASP A 54 31.74 -6.06 -11.09
C ASP A 54 30.97 -7.13 -10.27
N GLY A 55 29.65 -7.13 -10.36
CA GLY A 55 28.77 -8.05 -9.65
C GLY A 55 28.35 -7.59 -8.25
N THR A 56 28.84 -6.44 -7.78
CA THR A 56 28.47 -5.90 -6.47
C THR A 56 26.99 -5.53 -6.41
N TRP A 57 26.30 -5.97 -5.35
CA TRP A 57 24.92 -5.59 -5.08
C TRP A 57 24.85 -4.24 -4.38
N ASN A 58 24.14 -3.31 -4.98
CA ASN A 58 23.81 -2.02 -4.38
C ASN A 58 22.35 -2.05 -3.93
N ALA A 59 22.15 -2.06 -2.62
CA ALA A 59 20.82 -2.11 -2.01
C ALA A 59 20.04 -0.82 -2.26
N SER A 60 18.72 -0.95 -2.35
CA SER A 60 17.81 0.20 -2.47
C SER A 60 17.73 1.03 -1.20
N GLN A 61 17.22 2.24 -1.35
CA GLN A 61 16.64 3.00 -0.25
C GLN A 61 15.16 3.20 -0.53
N ALA A 62 14.31 2.91 0.45
CA ALA A 62 12.88 3.14 0.38
C ALA A 62 12.44 4.06 1.54
N ASN A 63 11.68 5.09 1.20
CA ASN A 63 11.06 5.98 2.18
C ASN A 63 9.56 5.83 2.02
N PHE A 64 8.85 5.49 3.08
CA PHE A 64 7.40 5.42 3.00
C PHE A 64 6.70 6.06 4.18
N THR A 65 5.50 6.54 3.91
CA THR A 65 4.73 7.35 4.82
C THR A 65 3.37 6.73 5.11
N SER A 66 2.81 7.09 6.25
CA SER A 66 1.44 6.82 6.66
C SER A 66 0.87 8.05 7.33
N LEU A 67 -0.45 8.11 7.50
CA LEU A 67 -1.17 9.22 8.13
C LEU A 67 -1.82 8.76 9.44
N ALA A 68 -1.08 8.03 10.24
CA ALA A 68 -1.59 7.56 11.51
C ALA A 68 -1.67 8.68 12.54
N THR A 69 -2.77 8.69 13.27
CA THR A 69 -3.01 9.53 14.45
C THR A 69 -3.08 8.60 15.68
N PRO A 70 -1.97 8.33 16.35
CA PRO A 70 -1.83 7.22 17.30
C PRO A 70 -2.89 7.16 18.40
N ASP A 71 -3.45 8.31 18.80
CA ASP A 71 -4.45 8.43 19.86
C ASP A 71 -5.90 8.24 19.36
N GLU A 72 -6.11 8.13 18.05
CA GLU A 72 -7.44 7.94 17.49
C GLU A 72 -7.81 6.46 17.39
N VAL A 73 -9.08 6.17 17.62
CA VAL A 73 -9.63 4.82 17.48
C VAL A 73 -9.55 4.38 16.02
N GLY A 74 -9.00 3.19 15.79
CA GLY A 74 -8.83 2.63 14.45
C GLY A 74 -7.51 3.02 13.76
N SER A 75 -6.82 4.02 14.23
CA SER A 75 -5.57 4.51 13.63
C SER A 75 -4.50 3.43 13.50
N GLY A 76 -4.37 2.56 14.47
CA GLY A 76 -3.40 1.45 14.42
C GLY A 76 -3.70 0.43 13.31
N ASN A 77 -4.97 0.16 13.02
CA ASN A 77 -5.35 -0.68 11.89
C ASN A 77 -5.04 0.01 10.55
N THR A 78 -5.38 1.27 10.42
CA THR A 78 -5.07 2.08 9.23
C THR A 78 -3.56 2.15 8.99
N ALA A 79 -2.79 2.42 10.04
CA ALA A 79 -1.32 2.45 9.95
C ALA A 79 -0.75 1.10 9.51
N LEU A 80 -1.28 0.00 10.05
CA LEU A 80 -0.82 -1.34 9.68
C LEU A 80 -1.16 -1.68 8.23
N THR A 81 -2.38 -1.38 7.76
CA THR A 81 -2.76 -1.61 6.36
C THR A 81 -1.86 -0.81 5.42
N THR A 82 -1.60 0.46 5.72
CA THR A 82 -0.64 1.27 4.95
C THR A 82 0.77 0.66 4.99
N LEU A 83 1.24 0.18 6.14
CA LEU A 83 2.55 -0.49 6.23
C LEU A 83 2.61 -1.78 5.41
N MET A 84 1.54 -2.54 5.34
CA MET A 84 1.47 -3.74 4.50
C MET A 84 1.52 -3.38 3.02
N HIS A 85 0.83 -2.33 2.61
CA HIS A 85 0.83 -1.81 1.24
C HIS A 85 2.19 -1.23 0.85
N GLU A 86 2.64 -0.19 1.54
CA GLU A 86 3.89 0.51 1.23
C GLU A 86 5.13 -0.37 1.47
N GLY A 87 5.09 -1.19 2.51
CA GLY A 87 6.09 -2.22 2.75
C GLY A 87 6.09 -3.30 1.66
N GLY A 88 4.95 -3.55 1.03
CA GLY A 88 4.81 -4.40 -0.16
C GLY A 88 5.54 -3.82 -1.36
N HIS A 89 5.36 -2.54 -1.65
CA HIS A 89 6.13 -1.83 -2.66
C HIS A 89 7.64 -1.90 -2.36
N ALA A 90 8.04 -1.58 -1.14
CA ALA A 90 9.44 -1.61 -0.74
C ALA A 90 10.05 -3.02 -0.92
N ALA A 91 9.29 -4.07 -0.59
CA ALA A 91 9.74 -5.46 -0.79
C ALA A 91 9.87 -5.81 -2.27
N HIS A 92 8.91 -5.40 -3.09
CA HIS A 92 8.95 -5.60 -4.54
C HIS A 92 10.21 -4.94 -5.12
N PHE A 93 10.39 -3.65 -4.87
CA PHE A 93 11.52 -2.91 -5.42
C PHE A 93 12.87 -3.37 -4.88
N ALA A 94 12.95 -3.78 -3.61
CA ALA A 94 14.17 -4.34 -3.02
C ALA A 94 14.65 -5.62 -3.69
N ASN A 95 13.76 -6.36 -4.36
CA ASN A 95 14.05 -7.66 -4.95
C ASN A 95 14.21 -7.64 -6.48
N ILE A 96 14.07 -6.49 -7.13
CA ILE A 96 14.30 -6.37 -8.55
C ILE A 96 15.79 -6.33 -8.83
N GLU A 97 16.25 -7.18 -9.74
CA GLU A 97 17.62 -7.16 -10.24
C GLU A 97 17.69 -6.42 -11.56
N GLN A 98 18.42 -5.34 -11.58
CA GLN A 98 18.66 -4.52 -12.77
C GLN A 98 20.12 -4.13 -12.87
N GLY A 99 20.58 -3.86 -14.07
CA GLY A 99 21.99 -3.56 -14.35
C GLY A 99 22.36 -2.09 -14.18
N SER A 100 21.42 -1.22 -13.83
CA SER A 100 21.67 0.22 -13.69
C SER A 100 20.65 0.87 -12.76
N PRO A 101 21.07 1.84 -11.92
CA PRO A 101 20.15 2.63 -11.08
C PRO A 101 19.25 3.58 -11.90
N LEU A 102 19.52 3.73 -13.21
CA LEU A 102 18.72 4.59 -14.10
C LEU A 102 17.44 3.93 -14.59
N PHE A 103 17.28 2.61 -14.41
CA PHE A 103 16.03 1.94 -14.72
C PHE A 103 14.99 2.24 -13.64
N SER A 104 13.78 2.58 -14.08
CA SER A 104 12.65 2.84 -13.21
C SER A 104 11.62 1.73 -13.31
N GLN A 105 11.08 1.35 -12.18
CA GLN A 105 9.99 0.37 -12.07
C GLN A 105 8.62 1.03 -12.21
N GLU A 106 8.55 2.35 -12.11
CA GLU A 106 7.30 3.15 -12.19
C GLU A 106 7.00 3.65 -13.60
N ARG A 107 7.93 3.48 -14.55
CA ARG A 107 7.81 4.07 -15.90
C ARG A 107 7.92 2.99 -16.96
N ALA A 108 7.44 3.33 -18.15
CA ALA A 108 7.58 2.44 -19.30
C ALA A 108 9.02 1.89 -19.42
N PRO A 109 9.16 0.60 -19.73
CA PRO A 109 8.15 -0.38 -20.15
C PRO A 109 7.35 -1.04 -19.00
N PHE A 110 7.58 -0.69 -17.75
CA PHE A 110 6.88 -1.25 -16.60
C PHE A 110 5.52 -0.57 -16.38
N SER A 111 4.62 -1.30 -15.73
CA SER A 111 3.27 -0.82 -15.43
C SER A 111 3.10 -0.59 -13.92
N VAL A 112 2.52 0.53 -13.54
CA VAL A 112 2.08 0.81 -12.17
C VAL A 112 1.10 -0.27 -11.68
N SER A 113 0.28 -0.83 -12.57
CA SER A 113 -0.64 -1.93 -12.25
C SER A 113 0.07 -3.15 -11.67
N LEU A 114 1.29 -3.46 -12.14
CA LEU A 114 2.07 -4.57 -11.59
C LEU A 114 2.58 -4.26 -10.18
N ALA A 115 3.03 -3.03 -9.96
CA ALA A 115 3.48 -2.59 -8.65
C ALA A 115 2.31 -2.60 -7.64
N GLU A 116 1.15 -2.09 -8.03
CA GLU A 116 -0.05 -2.07 -7.19
C GLU A 116 -0.63 -3.48 -6.97
N THR A 117 -0.52 -4.39 -7.91
CA THR A 117 -0.92 -5.79 -7.70
C THR A 117 -0.15 -6.40 -6.52
N GLN A 118 1.13 -6.12 -6.41
CA GLN A 118 1.98 -6.61 -5.34
C GLN A 118 1.61 -5.97 -3.98
N SER A 119 1.44 -4.67 -3.93
CA SER A 119 1.08 -3.95 -2.70
C SER A 119 -0.32 -4.30 -2.21
N MET A 120 -1.30 -4.33 -3.11
CA MET A 120 -2.69 -4.68 -2.80
C MET A 120 -2.86 -6.14 -2.40
N PHE A 121 -2.06 -7.06 -2.95
CA PHE A 121 -2.03 -8.43 -2.47
C PHE A 121 -1.60 -8.52 -1.00
N LEU A 122 -0.61 -7.74 -0.59
CA LEU A 122 -0.09 -7.79 0.77
C LEU A 122 -0.99 -7.06 1.78
N ASP A 123 -1.59 -5.93 1.41
CA ASP A 123 -2.52 -5.23 2.29
C ASP A 123 -3.86 -5.97 2.46
N SER A 124 -4.29 -6.75 1.45
CA SER A 124 -5.51 -7.57 1.54
C SER A 124 -5.48 -8.58 2.69
N LEU A 125 -4.30 -8.96 3.17
CA LEU A 125 -4.15 -9.80 4.36
C LEU A 125 -4.76 -9.18 5.61
N CYS A 126 -4.84 -7.85 5.69
CA CYS A 126 -5.51 -7.15 6.78
C CYS A 126 -7.03 -7.36 6.80
N GLY A 127 -7.60 -7.96 5.75
CA GLY A 127 -8.99 -8.44 5.69
C GLY A 127 -9.15 -9.95 5.88
N ASP A 128 -8.06 -10.72 5.89
CA ASP A 128 -8.09 -12.17 6.01
C ASP A 128 -8.27 -12.65 7.45
N ALA A 129 -9.25 -13.51 7.68
CA ALA A 129 -9.61 -14.00 9.02
C ALA A 129 -8.47 -14.78 9.70
N ALA A 130 -7.74 -15.61 8.94
CA ALA A 130 -6.66 -16.41 9.50
C ALA A 130 -5.45 -15.54 9.85
N TRP A 131 -5.15 -14.56 9.00
CA TRP A 131 -4.11 -13.59 9.26
C TRP A 131 -4.44 -12.72 10.48
N LEU A 132 -5.66 -12.19 10.55
CA LEU A 132 -6.15 -11.40 11.68
C LEU A 132 -6.14 -12.20 12.99
N GLY A 133 -6.61 -13.44 12.98
CA GLY A 133 -6.57 -14.31 14.14
C GLY A 133 -5.14 -14.55 14.68
N ARG A 134 -4.14 -14.50 13.81
CA ARG A 134 -2.73 -14.68 14.18
C ARG A 134 -2.06 -13.39 14.68
N TYR A 135 -2.36 -12.26 14.05
CA TYR A 135 -1.59 -11.02 14.23
C TYR A 135 -2.34 -9.90 14.94
N ALA A 136 -3.69 -9.88 14.90
CA ALA A 136 -4.48 -8.88 15.60
C ALA A 136 -4.50 -9.14 17.10
N LYS A 137 -3.76 -8.35 17.85
CA LYS A 137 -3.62 -8.48 19.31
C LYS A 137 -3.75 -7.13 19.98
N ASP A 138 -4.35 -7.14 21.17
CA ASP A 138 -4.39 -5.95 22.01
C ASP A 138 -3.02 -5.63 22.66
N ARG A 139 -2.96 -4.56 23.46
CA ARG A 139 -1.73 -4.16 24.17
C ARG A 139 -1.23 -5.19 25.17
N ALA A 140 -2.13 -6.03 25.70
CA ALA A 140 -1.78 -7.14 26.61
C ALA A 140 -1.32 -8.40 25.84
N GLY A 141 -1.37 -8.39 24.50
CA GLY A 141 -1.02 -9.52 23.66
C GLY A 141 -2.16 -10.53 23.45
N SER A 142 -3.37 -10.24 23.94
CA SER A 142 -4.53 -11.10 23.75
C SER A 142 -5.01 -11.02 22.29
N PRO A 143 -5.32 -12.16 21.65
CA PRO A 143 -5.81 -12.17 20.27
C PRO A 143 -7.20 -11.56 20.19
N ILE A 144 -7.56 -11.10 18.98
CA ILE A 144 -8.92 -10.67 18.71
C ILE A 144 -9.92 -11.83 18.92
N PRO A 145 -11.03 -11.62 19.65
CA PRO A 145 -12.06 -12.63 19.80
C PRO A 145 -12.66 -13.00 18.45
N TRP A 146 -12.94 -14.29 18.26
CA TRP A 146 -13.45 -14.80 16.98
C TRP A 146 -14.80 -14.19 16.59
N ASP A 147 -15.70 -14.03 17.54
CA ASP A 147 -17.02 -13.43 17.32
C ASP A 147 -16.93 -11.96 16.87
N LEU A 148 -15.97 -11.21 17.39
CA LEU A 148 -15.69 -9.84 16.95
C LEU A 148 -15.13 -9.84 15.53
N LEU A 149 -14.20 -10.73 15.22
CA LEU A 149 -13.60 -10.87 13.90
C LEU A 149 -14.66 -11.27 12.86
N GLU A 150 -15.45 -12.29 13.14
CA GLU A 150 -16.53 -12.77 12.25
C GLU A 150 -17.54 -11.65 11.97
N ARG A 151 -17.97 -10.93 13.01
CA ARG A 151 -18.87 -9.79 12.85
C ARG A 151 -18.28 -8.70 11.98
N SER A 152 -17.03 -8.31 12.23
CA SER A 152 -16.34 -7.28 11.46
C SER A 152 -16.23 -7.63 9.97
N ILE A 153 -15.90 -8.89 9.66
CA ILE A 153 -15.82 -9.38 8.27
C ILE A 153 -17.22 -9.38 7.64
N ARG A 154 -18.21 -9.88 8.33
CA ARG A 154 -19.59 -9.96 7.84
C ARG A 154 -20.18 -8.58 7.57
N GLU A 155 -19.85 -7.59 8.37
CA GLU A 155 -20.31 -6.21 8.18
C GLU A 155 -19.59 -5.50 7.02
N LYS A 156 -18.31 -5.79 6.82
CA LYS A 156 -17.51 -5.14 5.76
C LYS A 156 -17.72 -5.77 4.37
N HIS A 157 -17.85 -7.08 4.32
CA HIS A 157 -17.87 -7.83 3.05
C HIS A 157 -18.90 -7.34 2.01
N PRO A 158 -20.13 -6.94 2.38
CA PRO A 158 -21.06 -6.40 1.39
C PRO A 158 -20.58 -5.10 0.71
N PHE A 159 -19.69 -4.35 1.36
CA PHE A 159 -19.16 -3.09 0.83
C PHE A 159 -17.92 -3.29 -0.05
N GLU A 160 -17.29 -4.45 -0.04
CA GLU A 160 -16.08 -4.71 -0.84
C GLU A 160 -16.34 -4.60 -2.34
N VAL A 161 -17.49 -5.08 -2.81
CA VAL A 161 -17.90 -4.97 -4.23
C VAL A 161 -18.15 -3.50 -4.60
N PHE A 162 -18.75 -2.73 -3.69
CA PHE A 162 -18.97 -1.30 -3.90
C PHE A 162 -17.64 -0.54 -3.97
N MET A 163 -16.72 -0.83 -3.05
CA MET A 163 -15.38 -0.24 -3.06
C MET A 163 -14.61 -0.59 -4.33
N LEU A 164 -14.66 -1.85 -4.76
CA LEU A 164 -14.03 -2.30 -6.01
C LEU A 164 -14.61 -1.55 -7.22
N ARG A 165 -15.93 -1.37 -7.28
CA ARG A 165 -16.58 -0.59 -8.34
C ARG A 165 -16.07 0.85 -8.35
N GLY A 166 -15.98 1.50 -7.20
CA GLY A 166 -15.43 2.86 -7.09
C GLY A 166 -13.98 2.95 -7.57
N MET A 167 -13.16 1.98 -7.21
CA MET A 167 -11.77 1.91 -7.68
C MET A 167 -11.68 1.74 -9.20
N ILE A 168 -12.54 0.91 -9.80
CA ILE A 168 -12.55 0.67 -11.25
C ILE A 168 -13.11 1.89 -12.00
N ALA A 169 -14.03 2.64 -11.42
CA ALA A 169 -14.58 3.85 -12.04
C ALA A 169 -13.49 4.90 -12.33
N VAL A 170 -12.48 5.03 -11.47
CA VAL A 170 -11.40 6.01 -11.66
C VAL A 170 -10.66 5.84 -13.00
N PRO A 171 -10.10 4.66 -13.35
CA PRO A 171 -9.41 4.50 -14.63
C PRO A 171 -10.34 4.63 -15.84
N TYR A 172 -11.62 4.31 -15.73
CA TYR A 172 -12.58 4.56 -16.80
C TYR A 172 -12.82 6.07 -17.00
N PHE A 173 -12.98 6.80 -15.90
CA PHE A 173 -13.10 8.25 -15.93
C PHE A 173 -11.83 8.91 -16.51
N GLU A 174 -10.67 8.55 -16.01
CA GLU A 174 -9.40 9.08 -16.52
C GLU A 174 -9.21 8.79 -18.01
N LYS A 175 -9.52 7.56 -18.45
CA LYS A 175 -9.45 7.20 -19.86
C LYS A 175 -10.35 8.10 -20.70
N ALA A 176 -11.61 8.25 -20.32
CA ALA A 176 -12.56 9.09 -21.04
C ALA A 176 -12.12 10.56 -21.06
N LEU A 177 -11.59 11.06 -19.93
CA LEU A 177 -11.06 12.42 -19.80
C LEU A 177 -9.85 12.67 -20.73
N TYR A 178 -8.90 11.75 -20.75
CA TYR A 178 -7.68 11.91 -21.55
C TYR A 178 -7.87 11.66 -23.04
N GLU A 179 -9.00 11.06 -23.43
CA GLU A 179 -9.39 10.87 -24.82
C GLU A 179 -10.24 12.03 -25.39
N LEU A 180 -10.58 13.05 -24.55
CA LEU A 180 -11.24 14.25 -25.04
C LEU A 180 -10.31 15.10 -25.90
N ASP A 181 -10.87 15.65 -26.98
CA ASP A 181 -10.19 16.73 -27.69
C ASP A 181 -10.12 18.00 -26.82
N GLU A 182 -9.10 18.83 -27.03
CA GLU A 182 -8.89 20.05 -26.23
C GLU A 182 -10.12 20.99 -26.27
N ALA A 183 -10.82 21.02 -27.41
CA ALA A 183 -12.04 21.82 -27.56
C ALA A 183 -13.20 21.31 -26.71
N ASP A 184 -13.22 20.03 -26.36
CA ASP A 184 -14.27 19.38 -25.57
C ASP A 184 -13.91 19.30 -24.07
N LEU A 185 -12.74 19.79 -23.68
CA LEU A 185 -12.30 19.81 -22.28
C LEU A 185 -13.00 20.95 -21.52
N THR A 186 -14.29 20.77 -21.25
CA THR A 186 -15.15 21.72 -20.53
C THR A 186 -15.64 21.09 -19.23
N ALA A 187 -16.01 21.93 -18.24
CA ALA A 187 -16.58 21.46 -16.98
C ALA A 187 -17.83 20.60 -17.21
N GLU A 188 -18.70 21.01 -18.14
CA GLU A 188 -19.92 20.27 -18.48
C GLU A 188 -19.64 18.87 -19.03
N ASN A 189 -18.66 18.73 -19.91
CA ASN A 189 -18.28 17.43 -20.44
C ASN A 189 -17.61 16.55 -19.38
N ILE A 190 -16.82 17.12 -18.48
CA ILE A 190 -16.19 16.40 -17.37
C ILE A 190 -17.25 15.88 -16.39
N GLU A 191 -18.23 16.73 -16.01
CA GLU A 191 -19.34 16.32 -15.15
C GLU A 191 -20.17 15.20 -15.82
N ARG A 192 -20.50 15.34 -17.09
CA ARG A 192 -21.21 14.31 -17.84
C ARG A 192 -20.47 12.97 -17.85
N ILE A 193 -19.16 12.95 -18.07
CA ILE A 193 -18.36 11.73 -18.03
C ILE A 193 -18.40 11.10 -16.63
N ALA A 194 -18.31 11.91 -15.57
CA ALA A 194 -18.37 11.42 -14.21
C ALA A 194 -19.75 10.81 -13.86
N ASP A 195 -20.82 11.36 -14.39
CA ASP A 195 -22.20 10.87 -14.17
C ASP A 195 -22.49 9.56 -14.95
N GLU A 196 -21.81 9.35 -16.09
CA GLU A 196 -21.99 8.16 -16.95
C GLU A 196 -21.24 6.92 -16.44
N ILE A 197 -20.23 7.09 -15.58
CA ILE A 197 -19.36 6.01 -15.08
C ILE A 197 -19.77 5.56 -13.67
#